data_1f892f2cc6678f259e2fad25a0f4fd3e
#
_entry.id   1f892f2cc6678f259e2fad25a0f4fd3e
#
_cell.length_a   1.000
_cell.length_b   1.000
_cell.length_c   1.000
_cell.angle_alpha   90.00
_cell.angle_beta   90.00
_cell.angle_gamma   90.00
#
_symmetry.space_group_name_H-M   'P 1'
#
loop_
_entity.id
_entity.type
_entity.pdbx_description
1 polymer ?
#
loop_
_entity_poly.entity_id
_entity_poly.type
_entity_poly.pdbx_seq_one_letter_code
_entity_poly.pdbx_strand_id
1 'polypeptide(L)'
;MKITYHKLKMPLISPFTTSFGTDINKDVYVFKLEHNGITAYSESVTDENPFYGSEDNYTVFHIVKQYLAPVVKGLPEPDEFNEQVKFIKGNNMAKASMEMLLYDYYAKANKKSLVDYIGHSRGYANVGISLGMDDINVTLKKIQEALDRGYKRIKVKIMKGKEIGILSAVRDNFPDIVLSADANSDYTEKDFDLIEKIDRYNLVYLEQPLYHDDIIYHSRLAKELSTPLCLDESITSPEKAQKAFEMGACKVINIKEGRLGGIGNSLKVMGIVKEFKGHVWIGGMLETGIGRSFNVSMASLSDINYPGDTSPNDKYFKNDIVKNPFTMENGTIKPNKGTGIGVEISEEYLKKYTVEEGIIA
;
A
#
# COMPACT_ATOMS: atom_id res chain seq x y z
N MET A 1 11.35 21.07 -19.29
CA MET A 1 10.95 20.10 -18.26
C MET A 1 12.05 20.01 -17.21
N LYS A 2 11.68 19.94 -15.95
CA LYS A 2 12.60 19.76 -14.84
C LYS A 2 12.07 18.68 -13.90
N ILE A 3 12.90 17.68 -13.54
CA ILE A 3 12.57 16.65 -12.56
C ILE A 3 13.54 16.80 -11.39
N THR A 4 12.99 17.00 -10.20
CA THR A 4 13.75 17.12 -8.95
C THR A 4 13.29 16.06 -7.94
N TYR A 5 14.10 15.87 -6.91
CA TYR A 5 13.77 15.00 -5.81
C TYR A 5 14.11 15.63 -4.46
N HIS A 6 13.40 15.17 -3.44
CA HIS A 6 13.71 15.35 -2.03
C HIS A 6 13.74 13.97 -1.37
N LYS A 7 14.85 13.64 -0.72
CA LYS A 7 14.91 12.51 0.20
C LYS A 7 14.52 13.01 1.58
N LEU A 8 13.45 12.46 2.12
CA LEU A 8 12.92 12.86 3.41
C LEU A 8 13.22 11.79 4.46
N LYS A 9 13.43 12.23 5.70
CA LYS A 9 13.43 11.36 6.88
C LYS A 9 12.36 11.86 7.86
N MET A 10 11.23 11.16 7.90
CA MET A 10 10.07 11.58 8.66
C MET A 10 9.91 10.73 9.92
N PRO A 11 9.96 11.34 11.13
CA PRO A 11 9.78 10.60 12.38
C PRO A 11 8.34 10.12 12.51
N LEU A 12 8.15 8.86 12.87
CA LEU A 12 6.85 8.29 13.20
C LEU A 12 6.43 8.74 14.61
N ILE A 13 5.12 8.89 14.82
CA ILE A 13 4.53 9.20 16.15
C ILE A 13 4.82 8.09 17.15
N SER A 14 4.77 6.84 16.68
CA SER A 14 5.12 5.66 17.46
C SER A 14 5.88 4.66 16.59
N PRO A 15 6.78 3.86 17.17
CA PRO A 15 7.46 2.80 16.45
C PRO A 15 6.43 1.86 15.78
N PHE A 16 6.74 1.43 14.56
CA PHE A 16 5.93 0.46 13.81
C PHE A 16 6.70 -0.85 13.66
N THR A 17 6.25 -1.89 14.37
CA THR A 17 6.93 -3.20 14.41
C THR A 17 6.20 -4.21 13.53
N THR A 18 6.95 -4.87 12.66
CA THR A 18 6.53 -5.99 11.81
C THR A 18 7.46 -7.19 12.05
N SER A 19 7.25 -8.30 11.33
CA SER A 19 8.19 -9.43 11.33
C SER A 19 9.58 -9.07 10.78
N PHE A 20 9.68 -8.00 9.99
CA PHE A 20 10.94 -7.54 9.36
C PHE A 20 11.79 -6.62 10.25
N GLY A 21 11.20 -5.99 11.26
CA GLY A 21 11.90 -5.04 12.14
C GLY A 21 10.99 -3.97 12.71
N THR A 22 11.61 -2.94 13.28
CA THR A 22 10.90 -1.79 13.88
C THR A 22 11.36 -0.50 13.24
N ASP A 23 10.43 0.22 12.64
CA ASP A 23 10.65 1.54 12.06
C ASP A 23 10.31 2.64 13.08
N ILE A 24 11.21 3.59 13.26
CA ILE A 24 11.02 4.82 14.06
C ILE A 24 10.97 6.07 13.18
N ASN A 25 11.45 5.97 11.96
CA ASN A 25 11.35 6.96 10.92
C ASN A 25 10.89 6.29 9.63
N LYS A 26 10.25 7.06 8.75
CA LYS A 26 10.01 6.67 7.36
C LYS A 26 10.92 7.49 6.45
N ASP A 27 11.74 6.80 5.69
CA ASP A 27 12.52 7.39 4.59
C ASP A 27 11.67 7.39 3.32
N VAL A 28 11.60 8.54 2.63
CA VAL A 28 10.73 8.73 1.47
C VAL A 28 11.47 9.53 0.41
N TYR A 29 11.41 9.11 -0.85
CA TYR A 29 11.72 9.97 -1.97
C TYR A 29 10.45 10.63 -2.50
N VAL A 30 10.41 11.96 -2.46
CA VAL A 30 9.40 12.77 -3.17
C VAL A 30 10.01 13.22 -4.49
N PHE A 31 9.31 12.97 -5.58
CA PHE A 31 9.65 13.40 -6.92
C PHE A 31 8.74 14.54 -7.36
N LYS A 32 9.32 15.55 -8.01
CA LYS A 32 8.61 16.72 -8.54
C LYS A 32 8.95 16.88 -10.01
N LEU A 33 7.93 17.01 -10.84
CA LEU A 33 8.04 17.33 -12.27
C LEU A 33 7.44 18.70 -12.54
N GLU A 34 8.19 19.57 -13.22
CA GLU A 34 7.74 20.88 -13.66
C GLU A 34 7.83 20.98 -15.18
N HIS A 35 6.69 21.17 -15.84
CA HIS A 35 6.60 21.30 -17.29
C HIS A 35 5.35 22.09 -17.70
N ASN A 36 5.50 23.04 -18.64
CA ASN A 36 4.40 23.85 -19.20
C ASN A 36 3.47 24.47 -18.15
N GLY A 37 4.05 25.01 -17.06
CA GLY A 37 3.27 25.61 -15.96
C GLY A 37 2.56 24.63 -15.05
N ILE A 38 2.70 23.32 -15.28
CA ILE A 38 2.16 22.26 -14.42
C ILE A 38 3.27 21.74 -13.50
N THR A 39 2.94 21.61 -12.22
CA THR A 39 3.80 20.95 -11.23
C THR A 39 3.12 19.67 -10.76
N ALA A 40 3.76 18.53 -10.95
CA ALA A 40 3.29 17.22 -10.49
C ALA A 40 4.20 16.64 -9.40
N TYR A 41 3.62 15.78 -8.56
CA TYR A 41 4.32 15.10 -7.47
C TYR A 41 4.00 13.62 -7.41
N SER A 42 4.98 12.85 -6.97
CA SER A 42 4.81 11.47 -6.53
C SER A 42 5.78 11.14 -5.41
N GLU A 43 5.65 9.97 -4.82
CA GLU A 43 6.63 9.47 -3.86
C GLU A 43 6.97 8.01 -4.11
N SER A 44 8.15 7.59 -3.65
CA SER A 44 8.52 6.19 -3.49
C SER A 44 8.64 5.88 -2.02
N VAL A 45 7.95 4.83 -1.59
CA VAL A 45 7.79 4.45 -0.19
C VAL A 45 8.57 3.19 0.18
N THR A 46 9.64 2.91 -0.54
CA THR A 46 10.58 1.86 -0.15
C THR A 46 11.17 2.16 1.23
N ASP A 47 11.63 1.12 1.90
CA ASP A 47 12.34 1.26 3.15
C ASP A 47 13.84 1.49 2.90
N GLU A 48 14.58 1.84 3.97
CA GLU A 48 16.03 1.98 3.91
C GLU A 48 16.71 0.63 3.59
N ASN A 49 16.07 -0.47 3.99
CA ASN A 49 16.56 -1.84 3.79
C ASN A 49 15.58 -2.65 2.93
N PRO A 50 16.07 -3.61 2.11
CA PRO A 50 15.24 -4.42 1.23
C PRO A 50 14.61 -5.60 1.99
N PHE A 51 13.85 -5.33 3.06
CA PHE A 51 13.26 -6.37 3.90
C PHE A 51 11.81 -6.70 3.51
N TYR A 52 11.06 -5.71 3.04
CA TYR A 52 9.72 -5.95 2.49
C TYR A 52 9.77 -6.52 1.06
N GLY A 53 10.70 -6.07 0.26
CA GLY A 53 10.90 -6.48 -1.13
C GLY A 53 12.37 -6.36 -1.53
N SER A 54 12.66 -6.55 -2.81
CA SER A 54 14.03 -6.52 -3.35
C SER A 54 14.58 -5.11 -3.59
N GLU A 55 13.77 -4.07 -3.36
CA GLU A 55 14.15 -2.67 -3.58
C GLU A 55 14.31 -1.95 -2.25
N ASP A 56 15.28 -1.07 -2.18
CA ASP A 56 15.51 -0.10 -1.13
C ASP A 56 15.60 1.32 -1.71
N ASN A 57 15.75 2.31 -0.86
CA ASN A 57 15.85 3.71 -1.28
C ASN A 57 17.01 3.96 -2.25
N TYR A 58 18.15 3.27 -2.11
CA TYR A 58 19.29 3.44 -2.98
C TYR A 58 19.04 2.86 -4.38
N THR A 59 18.53 1.64 -4.45
CA THR A 59 18.23 0.97 -5.71
C THR A 59 17.13 1.68 -6.48
N VAL A 60 16.07 2.13 -5.80
CA VAL A 60 15.01 2.95 -6.43
C VAL A 60 15.60 4.22 -7.02
N PHE A 61 16.39 4.97 -6.26
CA PHE A 61 16.96 6.24 -6.76
C PHE A 61 17.88 6.01 -7.97
N HIS A 62 18.71 4.96 -7.92
CA HIS A 62 19.56 4.58 -9.04
C HIS A 62 18.75 4.30 -10.32
N ILE A 63 17.72 3.46 -10.22
CA ILE A 63 16.87 3.08 -11.36
C ILE A 63 16.10 4.29 -11.90
N VAL A 64 15.53 5.10 -11.02
CA VAL A 64 14.84 6.33 -11.42
C VAL A 64 15.79 7.24 -12.21
N LYS A 65 16.97 7.53 -11.65
CA LYS A 65 17.91 8.48 -12.24
C LYS A 65 18.49 7.99 -13.58
N GLN A 66 18.88 6.72 -13.66
CA GLN A 66 19.61 6.21 -14.82
C GLN A 66 18.70 5.74 -15.95
N TYR A 67 17.52 5.22 -15.63
CA TYR A 67 16.70 4.51 -16.63
C TYR A 67 15.31 5.11 -16.82
N LEU A 68 14.64 5.57 -15.75
CA LEU A 68 13.25 5.98 -15.85
C LEU A 68 13.08 7.48 -16.13
N ALA A 69 13.86 8.34 -15.50
CA ALA A 69 13.77 9.78 -15.74
C ALA A 69 14.07 10.17 -17.19
N PRO A 70 15.01 9.52 -17.92
CA PRO A 70 15.17 9.74 -19.37
C PRO A 70 13.90 9.44 -20.17
N VAL A 71 13.13 8.42 -19.79
CA VAL A 71 11.84 8.08 -20.43
C VAL A 71 10.80 9.13 -20.08
N VAL A 72 10.67 9.51 -18.80
CA VAL A 72 9.75 10.56 -18.35
C VAL A 72 9.99 11.91 -19.04
N LYS A 73 11.22 12.21 -19.42
CA LYS A 73 11.54 13.41 -20.23
C LYS A 73 10.82 13.47 -21.57
N GLY A 74 10.50 12.33 -22.15
CA GLY A 74 9.67 12.24 -23.36
C GLY A 74 8.20 12.53 -23.10
N LEU A 75 7.80 12.67 -21.83
CA LEU A 75 6.44 12.90 -21.38
C LEU A 75 5.43 11.91 -21.96
N PRO A 76 5.68 10.58 -21.87
CA PRO A 76 4.72 9.61 -22.34
C PRO A 76 3.46 9.61 -21.48
N GLU A 77 2.32 9.22 -22.03
CA GLU A 77 1.14 8.86 -21.22
C GLU A 77 1.49 7.66 -20.30
N PRO A 78 0.81 7.50 -19.15
CA PRO A 78 1.18 6.45 -18.18
C PRO A 78 1.24 5.03 -18.77
N ASP A 79 0.29 4.65 -19.65
CA ASP A 79 0.30 3.35 -20.32
C ASP A 79 1.47 3.20 -21.29
N GLU A 80 1.80 4.26 -22.01
CA GLU A 80 2.95 4.30 -22.92
C GLU A 80 4.26 4.21 -22.13
N PHE A 81 4.36 4.89 -20.97
CA PHE A 81 5.50 4.75 -20.07
C PHE A 81 5.70 3.28 -19.67
N ASN A 82 4.65 2.60 -19.24
CA ASN A 82 4.71 1.19 -18.85
C ASN A 82 5.24 0.30 -19.97
N GLU A 83 4.79 0.52 -21.18
CA GLU A 83 5.31 -0.21 -22.36
C GLU A 83 6.78 0.08 -22.64
N GLN A 84 7.20 1.35 -22.52
CA GLN A 84 8.59 1.75 -22.75
C GLN A 84 9.55 1.19 -21.70
N VAL A 85 9.12 0.95 -20.45
CA VAL A 85 9.97 0.46 -19.37
C VAL A 85 9.80 -1.04 -19.08
N LYS A 86 8.98 -1.78 -19.82
CA LYS A 86 8.71 -3.21 -19.57
C LYS A 86 9.94 -4.12 -19.67
N PHE A 87 10.99 -3.69 -20.37
CA PHE A 87 12.24 -4.43 -20.48
C PHE A 87 13.05 -4.41 -19.17
N ILE A 88 12.84 -3.43 -18.29
CA ILE A 88 13.44 -3.37 -16.95
C ILE A 88 12.76 -4.42 -16.09
N LYS A 89 13.50 -5.41 -15.62
CA LYS A 89 12.96 -6.50 -14.78
C LYS A 89 12.88 -6.06 -13.32
N GLY A 90 11.77 -6.38 -12.63
CA GLY A 90 11.54 -5.93 -11.26
C GLY A 90 11.51 -4.40 -11.15
N ASN A 91 12.08 -3.87 -10.07
CA ASN A 91 12.17 -2.43 -9.79
C ASN A 91 10.79 -1.73 -9.85
N ASN A 92 9.81 -2.38 -9.25
CA ASN A 92 8.42 -1.97 -9.33
C ASN A 92 8.17 -0.67 -8.54
N MET A 93 8.80 -0.50 -7.37
CA MET A 93 8.68 0.73 -6.58
C MET A 93 9.22 1.94 -7.34
N ALA A 94 10.38 1.75 -8.02
CA ALA A 94 10.93 2.80 -8.88
C ALA A 94 10.00 3.13 -10.05
N LYS A 95 9.46 2.12 -10.75
CA LYS A 95 8.52 2.32 -11.86
C LYS A 95 7.24 3.01 -11.39
N ALA A 96 6.67 2.55 -10.27
CA ALA A 96 5.47 3.13 -9.70
C ALA A 96 5.65 4.61 -9.40
N SER A 97 6.77 5.02 -8.80
CA SER A 97 7.01 6.42 -8.47
C SER A 97 7.01 7.32 -9.71
N MET A 98 7.55 6.84 -10.83
CA MET A 98 7.59 7.62 -12.08
C MET A 98 6.27 7.57 -12.86
N GLU A 99 5.59 6.44 -12.87
CA GLU A 99 4.25 6.33 -13.46
C GLU A 99 3.24 7.20 -12.72
N MET A 100 3.24 7.16 -11.38
CA MET A 100 2.37 8.00 -10.53
C MET A 100 2.66 9.49 -10.73
N LEU A 101 3.92 9.87 -10.97
CA LEU A 101 4.29 11.25 -11.32
C LEU A 101 3.62 11.69 -12.63
N LEU A 102 3.59 10.81 -13.63
CA LEU A 102 2.89 11.05 -14.89
C LEU A 102 1.38 11.09 -14.70
N TYR A 103 0.79 10.22 -13.89
CA TYR A 103 -0.64 10.27 -13.56
C TYR A 103 -1.05 11.61 -12.94
N ASP A 104 -0.27 12.14 -11.98
CA ASP A 104 -0.55 13.47 -11.42
C ASP A 104 -0.42 14.57 -12.46
N TYR A 105 0.62 14.49 -13.31
CA TYR A 105 0.84 15.47 -14.39
C TYR A 105 -0.34 15.47 -15.37
N TYR A 106 -0.73 14.31 -15.89
CA TYR A 106 -1.79 14.23 -16.90
C TYR A 106 -3.18 14.51 -16.33
N ALA A 107 -3.45 14.12 -15.09
CA ALA A 107 -4.69 14.51 -14.42
C ALA A 107 -4.80 16.05 -14.33
N LYS A 108 -3.72 16.74 -13.97
CA LYS A 108 -3.65 18.22 -13.94
C LYS A 108 -3.77 18.84 -15.32
N ALA A 109 -3.07 18.30 -16.34
CA ALA A 109 -3.15 18.75 -17.72
C ALA A 109 -4.59 18.65 -18.28
N ASN A 110 -5.32 17.62 -17.89
CA ASN A 110 -6.73 17.40 -18.25
C ASN A 110 -7.72 18.12 -17.31
N LYS A 111 -7.23 18.90 -16.32
CA LYS A 111 -8.06 19.59 -15.31
C LYS A 111 -8.99 18.67 -14.54
N LYS A 112 -8.60 17.42 -14.34
CA LYS A 112 -9.33 16.41 -13.56
C LYS A 112 -8.68 16.18 -12.21
N SER A 113 -9.46 15.73 -11.22
CA SER A 113 -8.88 15.09 -10.05
C SER A 113 -8.24 13.76 -10.45
N LEU A 114 -7.27 13.28 -9.67
CA LEU A 114 -6.66 11.98 -9.94
C LEU A 114 -7.72 10.87 -10.00
N VAL A 115 -8.65 10.84 -9.06
CA VAL A 115 -9.69 9.82 -8.99
C VAL A 115 -10.59 9.84 -10.24
N ASP A 116 -10.96 11.02 -10.75
CA ASP A 116 -11.78 11.13 -11.98
C ASP A 116 -10.95 10.83 -13.25
N TYR A 117 -9.63 10.88 -13.16
CA TYR A 117 -8.73 10.52 -14.27
C TYR A 117 -8.53 9.01 -14.35
N ILE A 118 -8.45 8.31 -13.21
CA ILE A 118 -8.17 6.87 -13.19
C ILE A 118 -9.41 5.98 -13.28
N GLY A 119 -10.61 6.45 -12.92
CA GLY A 119 -11.80 5.61 -13.04
C GLY A 119 -13.04 6.07 -12.27
N HIS A 120 -14.00 5.17 -12.16
CA HIS A 120 -15.25 5.42 -11.45
C HIS A 120 -15.08 5.22 -9.94
N SER A 121 -15.31 6.30 -9.20
CA SER A 121 -15.26 6.30 -7.74
C SER A 121 -16.65 6.33 -7.13
N ARG A 122 -16.82 5.67 -5.99
CA ARG A 122 -17.99 5.82 -5.11
C ARG A 122 -17.92 7.08 -4.23
N GLY A 123 -16.83 7.88 -4.34
CA GLY A 123 -16.65 9.14 -3.62
C GLY A 123 -16.09 8.99 -2.20
N TYR A 124 -15.81 7.79 -1.74
CA TYR A 124 -15.18 7.50 -0.44
C TYR A 124 -14.46 6.16 -0.46
N ALA A 125 -13.52 5.98 0.45
CA ALA A 125 -12.89 4.70 0.75
C ALA A 125 -13.25 4.26 2.18
N ASN A 126 -13.58 2.98 2.37
CA ASN A 126 -13.68 2.38 3.69
C ASN A 126 -12.27 2.13 4.25
N VAL A 127 -12.06 2.47 5.52
CA VAL A 127 -10.76 2.42 6.16
C VAL A 127 -10.69 1.28 7.16
N GLY A 128 -9.70 0.42 6.99
CA GLY A 128 -9.23 -0.53 7.97
C GLY A 128 -7.97 0.00 8.68
N ILE A 129 -7.60 -0.63 9.77
CA ILE A 129 -6.37 -0.33 10.48
C ILE A 129 -5.51 -1.58 10.60
N SER A 130 -4.21 -1.43 10.39
CA SER A 130 -3.20 -2.44 10.74
C SER A 130 -2.55 -2.04 12.05
N LEU A 131 -2.54 -2.97 13.00
CA LEU A 131 -1.87 -2.84 14.28
C LEU A 131 -0.57 -3.65 14.24
N GLY A 132 0.53 -3.02 14.66
CA GLY A 132 1.82 -3.69 14.80
C GLY A 132 1.79 -4.72 15.93
N MET A 133 2.88 -5.46 16.09
CA MET A 133 3.03 -6.42 17.18
C MET A 133 3.32 -5.68 18.50
N ASP A 134 2.40 -5.81 19.43
CA ASP A 134 2.47 -5.26 20.78
C ASP A 134 2.08 -6.35 21.80
N ASP A 135 2.22 -6.03 23.09
CA ASP A 135 1.60 -6.85 24.13
C ASP A 135 0.09 -6.92 23.95
N ILE A 136 -0.51 -8.06 24.34
CA ILE A 136 -1.95 -8.33 24.15
C ILE A 136 -2.81 -7.19 24.71
N ASN A 137 -2.55 -6.73 25.95
CA ASN A 137 -3.34 -5.66 26.56
C ASN A 137 -3.22 -4.33 25.80
N VAL A 138 -2.04 -4.01 25.27
CA VAL A 138 -1.82 -2.83 24.42
C VAL A 138 -2.59 -2.97 23.13
N THR A 139 -2.56 -4.15 22.49
CA THR A 139 -3.30 -4.43 21.26
C THR A 139 -4.81 -4.30 21.48
N LEU A 140 -5.37 -4.89 22.55
CA LEU A 140 -6.80 -4.77 22.87
C LEU A 140 -7.23 -3.31 23.08
N LYS A 141 -6.40 -2.50 23.76
CA LYS A 141 -6.66 -1.06 23.93
C LYS A 141 -6.65 -0.34 22.57
N LYS A 142 -5.66 -0.60 21.70
CA LYS A 142 -5.60 -0.03 20.35
C LYS A 142 -6.78 -0.45 19.48
N ILE A 143 -7.29 -1.68 19.65
CA ILE A 143 -8.51 -2.15 18.95
C ILE A 143 -9.71 -1.31 19.40
N GLN A 144 -9.90 -1.12 20.72
CA GLN A 144 -11.01 -0.30 21.23
C GLN A 144 -10.94 1.14 20.68
N GLU A 145 -9.77 1.77 20.76
CA GLU A 145 -9.55 3.12 20.20
C GLU A 145 -9.86 3.19 18.71
N ALA A 146 -9.53 2.14 17.95
CA ALA A 146 -9.84 2.05 16.53
C ALA A 146 -11.34 1.89 16.27
N LEU A 147 -12.03 1.09 17.06
CA LEU A 147 -13.48 0.92 16.97
C LEU A 147 -14.21 2.24 17.31
N ASP A 148 -13.75 2.95 18.33
CA ASP A 148 -14.31 4.26 18.72
C ASP A 148 -14.12 5.33 17.63
N ARG A 149 -13.02 5.23 16.84
CA ARG A 149 -12.79 6.05 15.63
C ARG A 149 -13.56 5.57 14.40
N GLY A 150 -14.26 4.44 14.48
CA GLY A 150 -15.14 3.90 13.46
C GLY A 150 -14.43 3.11 12.35
N TYR A 151 -13.19 2.66 12.54
CA TYR A 151 -12.51 1.78 11.57
C TYR A 151 -13.35 0.56 11.23
N LYS A 152 -13.40 0.21 9.94
CA LYS A 152 -14.30 -0.82 9.40
C LYS A 152 -13.71 -2.24 9.43
N ARG A 153 -12.40 -2.37 9.58
CA ARG A 153 -11.68 -3.64 9.70
C ARG A 153 -10.46 -3.45 10.61
N ILE A 154 -10.22 -4.40 11.48
CA ILE A 154 -9.02 -4.50 12.32
C ILE A 154 -8.13 -5.58 11.73
N LYS A 155 -6.85 -5.27 11.48
CA LYS A 155 -5.81 -6.22 11.10
C LYS A 155 -4.78 -6.31 12.22
N VAL A 156 -4.54 -7.51 12.75
CA VAL A 156 -3.49 -7.77 13.72
C VAL A 156 -2.34 -8.51 13.05
N LYS A 157 -1.12 -8.12 13.38
CA LYS A 157 0.07 -8.87 13.00
C LYS A 157 0.17 -10.12 13.85
N ILE A 158 0.44 -11.26 13.23
CA ILE A 158 0.67 -12.53 13.92
C ILE A 158 2.08 -13.03 13.64
N MET A 159 2.58 -13.86 14.56
CA MET A 159 3.89 -14.47 14.49
C MET A 159 3.78 -15.91 14.98
N LYS A 160 4.55 -16.78 14.36
CA LYS A 160 4.62 -18.20 14.73
C LYS A 160 4.84 -18.40 16.24
N GLY A 161 3.94 -19.15 16.85
CA GLY A 161 3.94 -19.47 18.29
C GLY A 161 3.25 -18.41 19.19
N LYS A 162 2.78 -17.28 18.65
CA LYS A 162 2.02 -16.25 19.40
C LYS A 162 0.61 -16.00 18.83
N GLU A 163 0.31 -16.52 17.65
CA GLU A 163 -0.94 -16.28 16.90
C GLU A 163 -2.19 -16.67 17.69
N ILE A 164 -2.17 -17.83 18.33
CA ILE A 164 -3.33 -18.34 19.06
C ILE A 164 -3.65 -17.44 20.25
N GLY A 165 -2.63 -16.98 20.99
CA GLY A 165 -2.82 -16.11 22.15
C GLY A 165 -3.46 -14.79 21.82
N ILE A 166 -2.96 -14.11 20.77
CA ILE A 166 -3.51 -12.81 20.37
C ILE A 166 -4.91 -12.95 19.74
N LEU A 167 -5.14 -13.95 18.87
CA LEU A 167 -6.42 -14.14 18.20
C LEU A 167 -7.51 -14.55 19.19
N SER A 168 -7.19 -15.42 20.19
CA SER A 168 -8.11 -15.76 21.27
C SER A 168 -8.47 -14.52 22.08
N ALA A 169 -7.47 -13.78 22.56
CA ALA A 169 -7.71 -12.58 23.35
C ALA A 169 -8.57 -11.54 22.59
N VAL A 170 -8.33 -11.36 21.29
CA VAL A 170 -9.14 -10.45 20.48
C VAL A 170 -10.58 -10.95 20.38
N ARG A 171 -10.81 -12.23 20.09
CA ARG A 171 -12.19 -12.77 19.97
C ARG A 171 -12.93 -12.82 21.29
N ASP A 172 -12.24 -13.07 22.40
CA ASP A 172 -12.84 -13.08 23.74
C ASP A 172 -13.35 -11.67 24.14
N ASN A 173 -12.66 -10.61 23.71
CA ASN A 173 -13.03 -9.22 24.00
C ASN A 173 -13.89 -8.56 22.92
N PHE A 174 -13.74 -8.98 21.66
CA PHE A 174 -14.40 -8.39 20.49
C PHE A 174 -14.91 -9.48 19.54
N PRO A 175 -15.98 -10.22 19.90
CA PRO A 175 -16.43 -11.38 19.15
C PRO A 175 -16.87 -11.07 17.70
N ASP A 176 -17.47 -9.89 17.46
CA ASP A 176 -18.18 -9.57 16.23
C ASP A 176 -17.42 -8.63 15.29
N ILE A 177 -16.20 -8.21 15.61
CA ILE A 177 -15.45 -7.30 14.76
C ILE A 177 -15.01 -7.95 13.45
N VAL A 178 -14.93 -7.16 12.38
CA VAL A 178 -14.27 -7.57 11.13
C VAL A 178 -12.77 -7.65 11.37
N LEU A 179 -12.28 -8.87 11.58
CA LEU A 179 -10.89 -9.16 11.96
C LEU A 179 -10.16 -9.85 10.81
N SER A 180 -8.97 -9.40 10.49
CA SER A 180 -8.00 -10.11 9.65
C SER A 180 -6.68 -10.26 10.39
N ALA A 181 -5.89 -11.25 10.00
CA ALA A 181 -4.54 -11.45 10.53
C ALA A 181 -3.53 -11.40 9.39
N ASP A 182 -2.33 -10.90 9.67
CA ASP A 182 -1.25 -10.77 8.71
C ASP A 182 0.03 -11.37 9.28
N ALA A 183 0.54 -12.38 8.60
CA ALA A 183 1.69 -13.17 9.02
C ALA A 183 3.01 -12.70 8.40
N ASN A 184 2.98 -11.84 7.39
CA ASN A 184 4.16 -11.35 6.66
C ASN A 184 5.20 -12.47 6.36
N SER A 185 4.73 -13.58 5.81
CA SER A 185 5.54 -14.72 5.38
C SER A 185 6.27 -15.50 6.51
N ASP A 186 5.77 -15.47 7.73
CA ASP A 186 6.47 -16.07 8.90
C ASP A 186 6.32 -17.60 9.00
N TYR A 187 5.45 -18.22 8.21
CA TYR A 187 5.20 -19.66 8.21
C TYR A 187 5.77 -20.36 6.98
N THR A 188 5.89 -21.68 7.08
CA THR A 188 6.32 -22.55 6.00
C THR A 188 5.27 -23.64 5.73
N GLU A 189 5.46 -24.46 4.69
CA GLU A 189 4.60 -25.62 4.40
C GLU A 189 4.56 -26.65 5.53
N LYS A 190 5.50 -26.61 6.47
CA LYS A 190 5.54 -27.51 7.64
C LYS A 190 4.61 -27.04 8.76
N ASP A 191 4.06 -25.86 8.63
CA ASP A 191 3.24 -25.22 9.67
C ASP A 191 1.74 -25.26 9.35
N PHE A 192 1.30 -26.04 8.37
CA PHE A 192 -0.11 -26.14 7.96
C PHE A 192 -1.02 -26.50 9.14
N ASP A 193 -0.67 -27.53 9.94
CA ASP A 193 -1.43 -27.91 11.15
C ASP A 193 -1.57 -26.78 12.17
N LEU A 194 -0.59 -25.85 12.20
CA LEU A 194 -0.64 -24.68 13.09
C LEU A 194 -1.55 -23.60 12.50
N ILE A 195 -1.44 -23.37 11.18
CA ILE A 195 -2.27 -22.39 10.47
C ILE A 195 -3.75 -22.81 10.49
N GLU A 196 -4.07 -24.10 10.35
CA GLU A 196 -5.44 -24.62 10.46
C GLU A 196 -6.10 -24.28 11.81
N LYS A 197 -5.32 -24.20 12.90
CA LYS A 197 -5.85 -23.77 14.20
C LYS A 197 -6.31 -22.32 14.22
N ILE A 198 -5.84 -21.49 13.26
CA ILE A 198 -6.25 -20.09 13.11
C ILE A 198 -7.67 -20.02 12.52
N ASP A 199 -8.10 -20.99 11.76
CA ASP A 199 -9.38 -20.99 11.02
C ASP A 199 -10.60 -20.79 11.92
N ARG A 200 -10.54 -21.28 13.17
CA ARG A 200 -11.61 -21.13 14.16
C ARG A 200 -11.89 -19.70 14.62
N TYR A 201 -10.99 -18.73 14.32
CA TYR A 201 -11.15 -17.35 14.77
C TYR A 201 -11.99 -16.48 13.83
N ASN A 202 -12.64 -17.06 12.81
CA ASN A 202 -13.55 -16.36 11.89
C ASN A 202 -12.92 -15.10 11.31
N LEU A 203 -11.73 -15.23 10.73
CA LEU A 203 -11.05 -14.12 10.06
C LEU A 203 -11.70 -13.84 8.71
N VAL A 204 -11.80 -12.56 8.33
CA VAL A 204 -12.26 -12.19 6.98
C VAL A 204 -11.25 -12.62 5.91
N TYR A 205 -9.98 -12.69 6.27
CA TYR A 205 -8.90 -13.33 5.53
C TYR A 205 -7.65 -13.48 6.41
N LEU A 206 -6.79 -14.43 6.03
CA LEU A 206 -5.41 -14.58 6.52
C LEU A 206 -4.45 -14.07 5.44
N GLU A 207 -3.66 -13.03 5.76
CA GLU A 207 -2.74 -12.38 4.82
C GLU A 207 -1.35 -13.00 4.87
N GLN A 208 -0.82 -13.30 3.68
CA GLN A 208 0.53 -13.77 3.38
C GLN A 208 1.14 -14.71 4.44
N PRO A 209 0.52 -15.88 4.70
CA PRO A 209 1.05 -16.78 5.71
C PRO A 209 2.39 -17.41 5.32
N LEU A 210 2.61 -17.74 4.04
CA LEU A 210 3.78 -18.46 3.58
C LEU A 210 4.76 -17.52 2.87
N TYR A 211 5.85 -18.09 2.35
CA TYR A 211 6.96 -17.38 1.76
C TYR A 211 6.54 -16.31 0.73
N HIS A 212 7.29 -15.20 0.68
CA HIS A 212 6.91 -13.96 -0.01
C HIS A 212 6.72 -14.06 -1.54
N ASP A 213 7.21 -15.10 -2.21
CA ASP A 213 7.01 -15.30 -3.65
C ASP A 213 6.25 -16.59 -3.99
N ASP A 214 5.82 -17.35 -2.97
CA ASP A 214 5.15 -18.62 -3.15
C ASP A 214 3.68 -18.46 -3.58
N ILE A 215 3.26 -19.28 -4.53
CA ILE A 215 1.87 -19.45 -4.96
C ILE A 215 1.46 -20.92 -4.79
N ILE A 216 2.41 -21.83 -4.92
CA ILE A 216 2.14 -23.28 -4.96
C ILE A 216 1.65 -23.79 -3.59
N TYR A 217 2.39 -23.49 -2.54
CA TYR A 217 2.00 -23.91 -1.19
C TYR A 217 0.79 -23.13 -0.68
N HIS A 218 0.65 -21.85 -1.05
CA HIS A 218 -0.59 -21.11 -0.80
C HIS A 218 -1.79 -21.78 -1.45
N SER A 219 -1.67 -22.32 -2.67
CA SER A 219 -2.77 -23.05 -3.33
C SER A 219 -3.12 -24.39 -2.67
N ARG A 220 -2.16 -25.00 -1.97
CA ARG A 220 -2.40 -26.21 -1.15
C ARG A 220 -3.08 -25.84 0.15
N LEU A 221 -2.52 -24.87 0.87
CA LEU A 221 -3.07 -24.37 2.14
C LEU A 221 -4.51 -23.85 1.97
N ALA A 222 -4.82 -23.16 0.88
CA ALA A 222 -6.16 -22.63 0.61
C ALA A 222 -7.24 -23.73 0.50
N LYS A 223 -6.87 -25.00 0.30
CA LYS A 223 -7.81 -26.13 0.26
C LYS A 223 -8.12 -26.68 1.64
N GLU A 224 -7.24 -26.45 2.61
CA GLU A 224 -7.36 -26.92 3.99
C GLU A 224 -8.09 -25.89 4.88
N LEU A 225 -8.23 -24.64 4.43
CA LEU A 225 -8.80 -23.55 5.21
C LEU A 225 -10.19 -23.15 4.71
N SER A 226 -11.10 -22.82 5.63
CA SER A 226 -12.33 -22.07 5.35
C SER A 226 -12.07 -20.55 5.29
N THR A 227 -11.10 -20.05 6.05
CA THR A 227 -10.64 -18.67 6.00
C THR A 227 -9.99 -18.34 4.65
N PRO A 228 -10.47 -17.34 3.90
CA PRO A 228 -9.85 -16.93 2.65
C PRO A 228 -8.39 -16.50 2.84
N LEU A 229 -7.49 -16.91 1.94
CA LEU A 229 -6.14 -16.37 1.89
C LEU A 229 -6.12 -15.04 1.14
N CYS A 230 -5.37 -14.08 1.66
CA CYS A 230 -5.02 -12.81 1.04
C CYS A 230 -3.53 -12.81 0.69
N LEU A 231 -3.18 -12.51 -0.56
CA LEU A 231 -1.78 -12.38 -0.97
C LEU A 231 -1.37 -10.91 -1.06
N ASP A 232 -0.22 -10.60 -0.46
CA ASP A 232 0.47 -9.31 -0.48
C ASP A 232 1.80 -9.47 -1.24
N GLU A 233 2.87 -9.86 -0.58
CA GLU A 233 4.23 -9.91 -1.10
C GLU A 233 4.35 -10.80 -2.34
N SER A 234 3.59 -11.88 -2.43
CA SER A 234 3.61 -12.80 -3.57
C SER A 234 3.11 -12.18 -4.87
N ILE A 235 2.32 -11.10 -4.82
CA ILE A 235 1.69 -10.51 -6.01
C ILE A 235 2.45 -9.25 -6.44
N THR A 236 3.39 -9.41 -7.34
CA THR A 236 4.24 -8.34 -7.86
C THR A 236 3.95 -7.96 -9.32
N SER A 237 2.96 -8.58 -9.94
CA SER A 237 2.51 -8.24 -11.30
C SER A 237 1.10 -8.77 -11.58
N PRO A 238 0.42 -8.26 -12.63
CA PRO A 238 -0.85 -8.82 -13.10
C PRO A 238 -0.76 -10.31 -13.44
N GLU A 239 0.34 -10.77 -14.05
CA GLU A 239 0.55 -12.18 -14.41
C GLU A 239 0.65 -13.08 -13.16
N LYS A 240 1.25 -12.59 -12.07
CA LYS A 240 1.27 -13.33 -10.79
C LYS A 240 -0.12 -13.38 -10.17
N ALA A 241 -0.89 -12.30 -10.23
CA ALA A 241 -2.28 -12.29 -9.78
C ALA A 241 -3.13 -13.31 -10.55
N GLN A 242 -3.03 -13.33 -11.89
CA GLN A 242 -3.71 -14.30 -12.74
C GLN A 242 -3.38 -15.75 -12.32
N LYS A 243 -2.10 -16.08 -12.20
CA LYS A 243 -1.65 -17.42 -11.79
C LYS A 243 -2.14 -17.78 -10.39
N ALA A 244 -2.12 -16.85 -9.43
CA ALA A 244 -2.59 -17.11 -8.07
C ALA A 244 -4.07 -17.51 -8.05
N PHE A 245 -4.92 -16.82 -8.82
CA PHE A 245 -6.34 -17.17 -8.93
C PHE A 245 -6.57 -18.46 -9.71
N GLU A 246 -5.89 -18.68 -10.83
CA GLU A 246 -5.98 -19.92 -11.61
C GLU A 246 -5.61 -21.16 -10.77
N MET A 247 -4.62 -21.03 -9.90
CA MET A 247 -4.20 -22.09 -8.98
C MET A 247 -5.07 -22.19 -7.73
N GLY A 248 -5.99 -21.24 -7.50
CA GLY A 248 -6.80 -21.19 -6.28
C GLY A 248 -6.00 -20.85 -5.02
N ALA A 249 -4.88 -20.13 -5.16
CA ALA A 249 -3.99 -19.80 -4.05
C ALA A 249 -4.54 -18.72 -3.12
N CYS A 250 -5.49 -17.92 -3.60
CA CYS A 250 -6.12 -16.86 -2.80
C CYS A 250 -7.54 -16.53 -3.25
N LYS A 251 -8.24 -15.78 -2.43
CA LYS A 251 -9.53 -15.14 -2.74
C LYS A 251 -9.44 -13.63 -2.62
N VAL A 252 -8.39 -13.12 -2.00
CA VAL A 252 -8.19 -11.71 -1.70
C VAL A 252 -6.81 -11.29 -2.16
N ILE A 253 -6.67 -10.10 -2.73
CA ILE A 253 -5.37 -9.46 -3.00
C ILE A 253 -5.30 -8.11 -2.27
N ASN A 254 -4.20 -7.93 -1.54
CA ASN A 254 -3.73 -6.64 -1.09
C ASN A 254 -3.06 -5.93 -2.27
N ILE A 255 -3.62 -4.84 -2.75
CA ILE A 255 -3.02 -3.99 -3.78
C ILE A 255 -2.17 -2.93 -3.12
N LYS A 256 -0.91 -2.84 -3.53
CA LYS A 256 -0.01 -1.73 -3.24
C LYS A 256 0.57 -1.26 -4.56
N GLU A 257 0.28 -0.03 -4.94
CA GLU A 257 0.67 0.53 -6.24
C GLU A 257 2.19 0.44 -6.44
N GLY A 258 2.96 0.70 -5.39
CA GLY A 258 4.43 0.58 -5.42
C GLY A 258 4.89 -0.83 -5.78
N ARG A 259 4.39 -1.85 -5.08
CA ARG A 259 4.76 -3.27 -5.31
C ARG A 259 4.37 -3.77 -6.70
N LEU A 260 3.27 -3.28 -7.25
CA LEU A 260 2.76 -3.69 -8.56
C LEU A 260 3.39 -2.92 -9.72
N GLY A 261 4.15 -1.87 -9.45
CA GLY A 261 4.79 -1.05 -10.48
C GLY A 261 3.91 0.08 -11.01
N GLY A 262 2.87 0.47 -10.26
CA GLY A 262 2.05 1.65 -10.53
C GLY A 262 0.55 1.39 -10.57
N ILE A 263 -0.21 2.44 -10.89
CA ILE A 263 -1.67 2.45 -10.98
C ILE A 263 -2.15 1.56 -12.13
N GLY A 264 -1.53 1.62 -13.30
CA GLY A 264 -1.95 0.86 -14.47
C GLY A 264 -1.94 -0.66 -14.21
N ASN A 265 -0.89 -1.17 -13.57
CA ASN A 265 -0.84 -2.58 -13.19
C ASN A 265 -1.83 -2.89 -12.06
N SER A 266 -2.04 -1.99 -11.13
CA SER A 266 -3.04 -2.14 -10.05
C SER A 266 -4.45 -2.27 -10.61
N LEU A 267 -4.81 -1.46 -11.61
CA LEU A 267 -6.10 -1.55 -12.31
C LEU A 267 -6.24 -2.88 -13.07
N LYS A 268 -5.17 -3.38 -13.71
CA LYS A 268 -5.17 -4.70 -14.36
C LYS A 268 -5.40 -5.82 -13.34
N VAL A 269 -4.74 -5.77 -12.17
CA VAL A 269 -4.98 -6.72 -11.08
C VAL A 269 -6.43 -6.67 -10.59
N MET A 270 -7.01 -5.47 -10.42
CA MET A 270 -8.43 -5.34 -10.06
C MET A 270 -9.34 -6.01 -11.08
N GLY A 271 -9.08 -5.83 -12.38
CA GLY A 271 -9.82 -6.49 -13.47
C GLY A 271 -9.76 -8.01 -13.36
N ILE A 272 -8.57 -8.57 -13.17
CA ILE A 272 -8.37 -10.02 -12.97
C ILE A 272 -9.17 -10.52 -11.77
N VAL A 273 -9.02 -9.87 -10.61
CA VAL A 273 -9.73 -10.28 -9.39
C VAL A 273 -11.25 -10.26 -9.58
N LYS A 274 -11.77 -9.27 -10.29
CA LYS A 274 -13.20 -9.17 -10.63
C LYS A 274 -13.67 -10.35 -11.49
N GLU A 275 -12.90 -10.77 -12.49
CA GLU A 275 -13.20 -11.94 -13.33
C GLU A 275 -13.32 -13.22 -12.51
N PHE A 276 -12.44 -13.40 -11.53
CA PHE A 276 -12.46 -14.54 -10.61
C PHE A 276 -13.41 -14.37 -9.42
N LYS A 277 -14.20 -13.29 -9.35
CA LYS A 277 -15.12 -12.97 -8.24
C LYS A 277 -14.41 -12.92 -6.88
N GLY A 278 -13.17 -12.47 -6.87
CA GLY A 278 -12.36 -12.29 -5.67
C GLY A 278 -12.60 -10.91 -5.01
N HIS A 279 -11.73 -10.60 -4.06
CA HIS A 279 -11.79 -9.35 -3.30
C HIS A 279 -10.46 -8.62 -3.36
N VAL A 280 -10.53 -7.29 -3.32
CA VAL A 280 -9.37 -6.40 -3.30
C VAL A 280 -9.52 -5.30 -2.28
N TRP A 281 -8.39 -4.86 -1.77
CA TRP A 281 -8.25 -3.68 -0.93
C TRP A 281 -6.88 -3.02 -1.17
N ILE A 282 -6.78 -1.74 -0.82
CA ILE A 282 -5.54 -0.99 -0.99
C ILE A 282 -4.73 -1.03 0.31
N GLY A 283 -3.53 -1.56 0.22
CA GLY A 283 -2.55 -1.57 1.29
C GLY A 283 -1.88 -0.22 1.49
N GLY A 284 -1.15 -0.06 2.59
CA GLY A 284 -0.35 1.12 2.89
C GLY A 284 1.10 0.78 3.16
N MET A 285 1.97 1.77 2.92
CA MET A 285 3.41 1.71 3.13
C MET A 285 3.90 2.92 3.95
N LEU A 286 3.06 3.43 4.87
CA LEU A 286 3.33 4.63 5.68
C LEU A 286 3.56 5.88 4.82
N GLU A 287 2.72 6.06 3.80
CA GLU A 287 2.82 7.15 2.84
C GLU A 287 2.64 8.53 3.51
N THR A 288 3.29 9.54 2.92
CA THR A 288 2.98 10.95 3.18
C THR A 288 1.63 11.33 2.57
N GLY A 289 1.17 12.56 2.75
CA GLY A 289 -0.04 13.05 2.11
C GLY A 289 -0.01 12.98 0.57
N ILE A 290 1.18 12.93 -0.04
CA ILE A 290 1.34 12.73 -1.49
C ILE A 290 0.93 11.29 -1.85
N GLY A 291 1.60 10.28 -1.32
CA GLY A 291 1.28 8.88 -1.62
C GLY A 291 -0.09 8.48 -1.10
N ARG A 292 -0.50 9.01 0.06
CA ARG A 292 -1.85 8.80 0.59
C ARG A 292 -2.94 9.28 -0.37
N SER A 293 -2.69 10.33 -1.15
CA SER A 293 -3.64 10.78 -2.18
C SER A 293 -3.86 9.72 -3.27
N PHE A 294 -2.79 9.03 -3.70
CA PHE A 294 -2.90 7.92 -4.64
C PHE A 294 -3.67 6.75 -4.02
N ASN A 295 -3.30 6.30 -2.82
CA ASN A 295 -3.98 5.21 -2.12
C ASN A 295 -5.48 5.50 -1.94
N VAL A 296 -5.85 6.69 -1.47
CA VAL A 296 -7.25 7.05 -1.21
C VAL A 296 -8.03 7.13 -2.52
N SER A 297 -7.42 7.66 -3.59
CA SER A 297 -8.03 7.68 -4.91
C SER A 297 -8.32 6.26 -5.39
N MET A 298 -7.35 5.37 -5.34
CA MET A 298 -7.50 3.95 -5.69
C MET A 298 -8.52 3.24 -4.79
N ALA A 299 -8.45 3.42 -3.47
CA ALA A 299 -9.34 2.78 -2.51
C ALA A 299 -10.80 3.23 -2.66
N SER A 300 -11.04 4.41 -3.26
CA SER A 300 -12.38 4.94 -3.52
C SER A 300 -13.03 4.39 -4.80
N LEU A 301 -12.29 3.66 -5.64
CA LEU A 301 -12.84 3.06 -6.85
C LEU A 301 -13.93 2.04 -6.52
N SER A 302 -14.93 1.94 -7.39
CA SER A 302 -16.14 1.13 -7.13
C SER A 302 -15.86 -0.37 -7.00
N ASP A 303 -14.80 -0.86 -7.64
CA ASP A 303 -14.40 -2.28 -7.60
C ASP A 303 -13.59 -2.67 -6.35
N ILE A 304 -13.16 -1.71 -5.52
CA ILE A 304 -12.53 -1.98 -4.23
C ILE A 304 -13.60 -2.36 -3.21
N ASN A 305 -13.61 -3.59 -2.72
CA ASN A 305 -14.72 -4.13 -1.94
C ASN A 305 -14.38 -4.45 -0.47
N TYR A 306 -13.11 -4.39 -0.07
CA TYR A 306 -12.71 -4.50 1.33
C TYR A 306 -12.10 -3.19 1.85
N PRO A 307 -12.23 -2.90 3.18
CA PRO A 307 -11.58 -1.75 3.79
C PRO A 307 -10.06 -1.84 3.70
N GLY A 308 -9.42 -0.77 3.20
CA GLY A 308 -7.98 -0.71 2.99
C GLY A 308 -7.18 -0.19 4.19
N ASP A 309 -5.85 -0.35 4.16
CA ASP A 309 -4.93 0.26 5.13
C ASP A 309 -4.64 1.73 4.77
N THR A 310 -5.70 2.48 4.48
CA THR A 310 -5.67 3.89 4.06
C THR A 310 -5.95 4.84 5.22
N SER A 311 -5.42 4.53 6.40
CA SER A 311 -5.56 5.39 7.59
C SER A 311 -5.11 6.83 7.31
N PRO A 312 -5.73 7.83 7.94
CA PRO A 312 -5.29 9.22 7.81
C PRO A 312 -3.86 9.40 8.33
N ASN A 313 -3.18 10.42 7.80
CA ASN A 313 -1.74 10.62 8.05
C ASN A 313 -1.41 10.92 9.52
N ASP A 314 -2.36 11.46 10.29
CA ASP A 314 -2.24 11.70 11.74
C ASP A 314 -1.98 10.43 12.57
N LYS A 315 -2.19 9.25 11.98
CA LYS A 315 -1.79 7.97 12.57
C LYS A 315 -0.28 7.79 12.60
N TYR A 316 0.43 8.34 11.61
CA TYR A 316 1.85 8.07 11.39
C TYR A 316 2.75 9.27 11.69
N PHE A 317 2.32 10.48 11.31
CA PHE A 317 3.13 11.68 11.36
C PHE A 317 2.45 12.79 12.17
N LYS A 318 3.23 13.43 13.05
CA LYS A 318 2.75 14.61 13.79
C LYS A 318 2.49 15.79 12.85
N ASN A 319 3.32 15.93 11.85
CA ASN A 319 3.18 16.93 10.79
C ASN A 319 3.48 16.24 9.45
N ASP A 320 2.61 16.46 8.49
CA ASP A 320 2.76 15.97 7.13
C ASP A 320 3.42 17.03 6.25
N ILE A 321 3.93 16.62 5.10
CA ILE A 321 4.48 17.51 4.07
C ILE A 321 3.39 18.16 3.20
N VAL A 322 2.11 17.86 3.46
CA VAL A 322 0.97 18.52 2.84
C VAL A 322 0.24 19.41 3.85
N LYS A 323 -0.33 20.55 3.39
CA LYS A 323 -1.02 21.50 4.27
C LYS A 323 -2.33 20.96 4.83
N ASN A 324 -3.06 20.19 4.03
CA ASN A 324 -4.35 19.62 4.38
C ASN A 324 -4.28 18.09 4.28
N PRO A 325 -3.72 17.39 5.30
CA PRO A 325 -3.66 15.95 5.32
C PRO A 325 -5.06 15.34 5.39
N PHE A 326 -5.18 14.11 4.92
CA PHE A 326 -6.45 13.39 4.93
C PHE A 326 -7.00 13.18 6.33
N THR A 327 -8.32 13.32 6.48
CA THR A 327 -9.06 13.03 7.71
C THR A 327 -10.06 11.91 7.47
N MET A 328 -10.35 11.16 8.53
CA MET A 328 -11.32 10.06 8.50
C MET A 328 -12.59 10.46 9.27
N GLU A 329 -13.75 10.20 8.68
CA GLU A 329 -15.05 10.39 9.30
C GLU A 329 -15.82 9.05 9.30
N ASN A 330 -16.17 8.55 10.49
CA ASN A 330 -16.92 7.29 10.64
C ASN A 330 -16.35 6.12 9.83
N GLY A 331 -15.03 5.95 9.84
CA GLY A 331 -14.33 4.88 9.14
C GLY A 331 -14.31 5.02 7.63
N THR A 332 -14.53 6.21 7.11
CA THR A 332 -14.41 6.54 5.69
C THR A 332 -13.49 7.73 5.47
N ILE A 333 -12.81 7.73 4.33
CA ILE A 333 -11.93 8.80 3.88
C ILE A 333 -12.33 9.18 2.44
N LYS A 334 -12.30 10.47 2.12
CA LYS A 334 -12.71 10.95 0.80
C LYS A 334 -11.48 11.28 -0.05
N PRO A 335 -11.48 10.90 -1.34
CA PRO A 335 -10.44 11.36 -2.25
C PRO A 335 -10.53 12.86 -2.46
N ASN A 336 -9.38 13.49 -2.70
CA ASN A 336 -9.34 14.91 -3.04
C ASN A 336 -10.04 15.18 -4.37
N LYS A 337 -10.77 16.30 -4.44
CA LYS A 337 -11.45 16.76 -5.66
C LYS A 337 -10.66 17.84 -6.43
N GLY A 338 -9.52 18.28 -5.90
CA GLY A 338 -8.62 19.18 -6.62
C GLY A 338 -7.96 18.51 -7.82
N THR A 339 -7.45 19.29 -8.76
CA THR A 339 -6.77 18.73 -9.95
C THR A 339 -5.55 17.91 -9.55
N GLY A 340 -5.31 16.82 -10.29
CA GLY A 340 -4.27 15.87 -9.96
C GLY A 340 -4.53 15.19 -8.62
N ILE A 341 -3.49 14.98 -7.82
CA ILE A 341 -3.58 14.41 -6.47
C ILE A 341 -4.30 15.34 -5.47
N GLY A 342 -4.55 16.60 -5.85
CA GLY A 342 -5.36 17.54 -5.08
C GLY A 342 -4.79 17.93 -3.72
N VAL A 343 -3.47 17.79 -3.49
CA VAL A 343 -2.79 18.20 -2.27
C VAL A 343 -1.97 19.47 -2.50
N GLU A 344 -1.82 20.27 -1.46
CA GLU A 344 -0.94 21.44 -1.44
C GLU A 344 0.26 21.13 -0.55
N ILE A 345 1.46 21.32 -1.11
CA ILE A 345 2.71 21.03 -0.40
C ILE A 345 2.96 22.09 0.67
N SER A 346 3.35 21.66 1.86
CA SER A 346 3.89 22.49 2.91
C SER A 346 5.39 22.62 2.71
N GLU A 347 5.84 23.73 2.12
CA GLU A 347 7.26 24.00 1.89
C GLU A 347 8.07 23.99 3.21
N GLU A 348 7.45 24.42 4.31
CA GLU A 348 8.05 24.39 5.65
C GLU A 348 8.40 22.95 6.06
N TYR A 349 7.43 22.04 6.03
CA TYR A 349 7.65 20.65 6.46
C TYR A 349 8.43 19.85 5.42
N LEU A 350 8.26 20.10 4.13
CA LEU A 350 9.09 19.52 3.09
C LEU A 350 10.56 19.83 3.36
N LYS A 351 10.91 21.11 3.53
CA LYS A 351 12.28 21.54 3.84
C LYS A 351 12.78 20.97 5.17
N LYS A 352 11.93 20.95 6.20
CA LYS A 352 12.28 20.46 7.53
C LYS A 352 12.72 19.00 7.53
N TYR A 353 12.05 18.15 6.75
CA TYR A 353 12.32 16.71 6.71
C TYR A 353 13.27 16.30 5.59
N THR A 354 13.60 17.21 4.66
CA THR A 354 14.56 16.94 3.58
C THR A 354 15.96 16.79 4.14
N VAL A 355 16.56 15.63 3.87
CA VAL A 355 17.95 15.31 4.21
C VAL A 355 18.86 15.40 2.99
N GLU A 356 18.31 15.27 1.79
CA GLU A 356 19.00 15.40 0.50
C GLU A 356 18.02 15.85 -0.56
N GLU A 357 18.47 16.70 -1.48
CA GLU A 357 17.68 17.17 -2.62
C GLU A 357 18.54 17.43 -3.85
N GLY A 358 17.93 17.41 -5.03
CA GLY A 358 18.66 17.71 -6.24
C GLY A 358 17.82 17.62 -7.51
N ILE A 359 18.50 17.80 -8.63
CA ILE A 359 17.93 17.69 -9.97
C ILE A 359 18.30 16.31 -10.53
N ILE A 360 17.30 15.58 -11.03
CA ILE A 360 17.50 14.29 -11.71
C ILE A 360 17.65 14.53 -13.21
N ALA A 361 16.79 15.40 -13.78
CA ALA A 361 16.73 15.58 -15.22
C ALA A 361 16.15 16.94 -15.62
#